data_67324e17776cbfd45393bac2d2f20d2d
#
_entry.id   67324e17776cbfd45393bac2d2f20d2d
#
_cell.length_a   1.000
_cell.length_b   1.000
_cell.length_c   1.000
_cell.angle_alpha   90.00
_cell.angle_beta   90.00
_cell.angle_gamma   90.00
#
_symmetry.space_group_name_H-M   'P 1'
#
loop_
_entity.id
_entity.type
_entity.pdbx_description
1 polymer ?
#
loop_
_entity_poly.entity_id
_entity_poly.type
_entity_poly.pdbx_seq_one_letter_code
_entity_poly.pdbx_strand_id
1 'polypeptide(L)'
;DRFGTANAYFAIDKLVSGAVKQLQRTLGRVANSLFGAVPGADTVKSAANFFLDISLGYVDECCLSYTFYKNDQNAYKSACDGVVIYAQNWKHLLKNAAMTALTVIISLLVVTLVAFIIFGGMFRLLGWSGFVAFILSLMLAWMVKFAFIDSWMMVKMMHGYMQVAPSTVITFDLYTKLSGFSSSF
;
A
#
# COMPACT_ATOMS: atom_id res chain seq x y z
N ASP A 1 -28.06 5.44 -11.89
CA ASP A 1 -28.13 5.24 -10.41
C ASP A 1 -26.77 4.92 -9.79
N ARG A 2 -25.86 5.91 -9.87
CA ARG A 2 -24.51 5.74 -9.34
C ARG A 2 -24.37 6.01 -7.83
N PHE A 3 -25.44 6.52 -7.21
CA PHE A 3 -25.45 6.84 -5.77
C PHE A 3 -25.51 5.57 -4.88
N GLY A 4 -26.23 4.55 -5.31
CA GLY A 4 -26.25 3.24 -4.63
C GLY A 4 -24.89 2.56 -4.67
N THR A 5 -24.18 2.67 -5.78
CA THR A 5 -22.83 2.14 -5.97
C THR A 5 -21.82 2.84 -5.05
N ALA A 6 -21.89 4.18 -4.89
CA ALA A 6 -21.02 4.92 -3.99
C ALA A 6 -21.18 4.52 -2.51
N ASN A 7 -22.43 4.34 -2.05
CA ASN A 7 -22.68 3.85 -0.69
C ASN A 7 -22.22 2.40 -0.48
N ALA A 8 -22.32 1.55 -1.51
CA ALA A 8 -21.75 0.22 -1.49
C ALA A 8 -20.23 0.26 -1.34
N TYR A 9 -19.54 1.22 -1.99
CA TYR A 9 -18.09 1.38 -1.86
C TYR A 9 -17.65 1.77 -0.44
N PHE A 10 -18.38 2.62 0.28
CA PHE A 10 -18.07 2.94 1.67
C PHE A 10 -18.22 1.74 2.61
N ALA A 11 -19.20 0.87 2.35
CA ALA A 11 -19.37 -0.35 3.13
C ALA A 11 -18.32 -1.42 2.76
N ILE A 12 -17.93 -1.50 1.49
CA ILE A 12 -16.82 -2.32 1.00
C ILE A 12 -15.50 -1.89 1.64
N ASP A 13 -15.21 -0.59 1.70
CA ASP A 13 -14.00 -0.04 2.33
C ASP A 13 -13.85 -0.54 3.78
N LYS A 14 -14.91 -0.48 4.58
CA LYS A 14 -14.90 -1.01 5.95
C LYS A 14 -14.71 -2.51 6.04
N LEU A 15 -15.28 -3.27 5.11
CA LEU A 15 -15.13 -4.72 5.04
C LEU A 15 -13.71 -5.11 4.64
N VAL A 16 -13.20 -4.50 3.59
CA VAL A 16 -11.83 -4.69 3.11
C VAL A 16 -10.85 -4.31 4.21
N SER A 17 -11.02 -3.16 4.86
CA SER A 17 -10.20 -2.74 6.00
C SER A 17 -10.23 -3.76 7.15
N GLY A 18 -11.37 -4.37 7.44
CA GLY A 18 -11.50 -5.43 8.44
C GLY A 18 -10.72 -6.69 8.04
N ALA A 19 -10.90 -7.15 6.80
CA ALA A 19 -10.19 -8.31 6.25
C ALA A 19 -8.68 -8.07 6.14
N VAL A 20 -8.26 -6.86 5.76
CA VAL A 20 -6.86 -6.43 5.70
C VAL A 20 -6.22 -6.46 7.08
N LYS A 21 -6.87 -5.94 8.12
CA LYS A 21 -6.36 -6.02 9.50
C LYS A 21 -6.18 -7.45 9.96
N GLN A 22 -7.08 -8.35 9.58
CA GLN A 22 -6.95 -9.78 9.88
C GLN A 22 -5.77 -10.42 9.11
N LEU A 23 -5.62 -10.09 7.83
CA LEU A 23 -4.51 -10.53 7.00
C LEU A 23 -3.18 -10.01 7.55
N GLN A 24 -3.10 -8.75 7.94
CA GLN A 24 -1.95 -8.09 8.57
C GLN A 24 -1.53 -8.80 9.85
N ARG A 25 -2.48 -9.12 10.75
CA ARG A 25 -2.23 -9.89 11.97
C ARG A 25 -1.70 -11.30 11.67
N THR A 26 -2.23 -11.94 10.64
CA THR A 26 -1.83 -13.30 10.26
C THR A 26 -0.44 -13.30 9.63
N LEU A 27 -0.17 -12.42 8.68
CA LEU A 27 1.13 -12.26 8.04
C LEU A 27 2.19 -11.78 9.03
N GLY A 28 1.87 -10.87 9.94
CA GLY A 28 2.75 -10.44 11.01
C GLY A 28 3.14 -11.59 11.95
N ARG A 29 2.21 -12.52 12.28
CA ARG A 29 2.54 -13.74 13.05
C ARG A 29 3.46 -14.66 12.27
N VAL A 30 3.21 -14.86 10.97
CA VAL A 30 4.06 -15.67 10.10
C VAL A 30 5.47 -15.06 9.99
N ALA A 31 5.58 -13.76 9.79
CA ALA A 31 6.85 -13.05 9.76
C ALA A 31 7.59 -13.19 11.11
N ASN A 32 6.89 -12.99 12.23
CA ASN A 32 7.47 -13.19 13.56
C ASN A 32 7.90 -14.64 13.83
N SER A 33 7.17 -15.62 13.32
CA SER A 33 7.54 -17.03 13.43
C SER A 33 8.79 -17.38 12.62
N LEU A 34 8.91 -16.82 11.42
CA LEU A 34 10.05 -17.07 10.54
C LEU A 34 11.35 -16.39 11.01
N PHE A 35 11.23 -15.18 11.57
CA PHE A 35 12.38 -14.37 11.97
C PHE A 35 12.60 -14.33 13.49
N GLY A 36 11.70 -14.92 14.28
CA GLY A 36 11.71 -14.84 15.75
C GLY A 36 12.87 -15.57 16.44
N ALA A 37 13.48 -16.52 15.74
CA ALA A 37 14.53 -17.38 16.31
C ALA A 37 15.97 -16.90 16.00
N VAL A 38 16.14 -15.81 15.23
CA VAL A 38 17.47 -15.35 14.80
C VAL A 38 17.94 -14.20 15.69
N PRO A 39 19.08 -14.29 16.40
CA PRO A 39 19.65 -13.18 17.15
C PRO A 39 19.97 -12.01 16.21
N GLY A 40 19.51 -10.80 16.56
CA GLY A 40 19.68 -9.60 15.73
C GLY A 40 18.59 -9.42 14.65
N ALA A 41 17.56 -10.26 14.61
CA ALA A 41 16.48 -10.19 13.63
C ALA A 41 15.50 -9.01 13.85
N ASP A 42 15.64 -8.19 14.89
CA ASP A 42 14.70 -7.11 15.17
C ASP A 42 14.66 -6.04 14.07
N THR A 43 15.82 -5.76 13.46
CA THR A 43 15.90 -4.86 12.30
C THR A 43 15.22 -5.48 11.06
N VAL A 44 15.41 -6.78 10.84
CA VAL A 44 14.78 -7.51 9.72
C VAL A 44 13.27 -7.63 9.92
N LYS A 45 12.81 -7.88 11.14
CA LYS A 45 11.38 -7.88 11.51
C LYS A 45 10.75 -6.51 11.29
N SER A 46 11.43 -5.45 11.73
CA SER A 46 10.96 -4.08 11.56
C SER A 46 10.85 -3.71 10.07
N ALA A 47 11.85 -4.07 9.26
CA ALA A 47 11.80 -3.87 7.82
C ALA A 47 10.68 -4.71 7.17
N ALA A 48 10.52 -5.98 7.53
CA ALA A 48 9.47 -6.84 7.01
C ALA A 48 8.07 -6.30 7.36
N ASN A 49 7.86 -5.86 8.61
CA ASN A 49 6.60 -5.24 9.02
C ASN A 49 6.34 -3.93 8.27
N PHE A 50 7.35 -3.10 8.07
CA PHE A 50 7.23 -1.87 7.28
C PHE A 50 6.81 -2.15 5.82
N PHE A 51 7.38 -3.16 5.17
CA PHE A 51 6.97 -3.55 3.83
C PHE A 51 5.56 -4.17 3.80
N LEU A 52 5.19 -4.93 4.82
CA LEU A 52 3.83 -5.44 4.98
C LEU A 52 2.83 -4.30 5.15
N ASP A 53 3.12 -3.31 5.98
CA ASP A 53 2.24 -2.16 6.19
C ASP A 53 2.06 -1.35 4.90
N ILE A 54 3.12 -1.12 4.14
CA ILE A 54 3.03 -0.47 2.82
C ILE A 54 2.20 -1.33 1.86
N SER A 55 2.48 -2.64 1.76
CA SER A 55 1.77 -3.52 0.84
C SER A 55 0.28 -3.58 1.16
N LEU A 56 -0.06 -3.72 2.45
CA LEU A 56 -1.44 -3.83 2.90
C LEU A 56 -2.18 -2.49 2.91
N GLY A 57 -1.45 -1.38 2.98
CA GLY A 57 -2.03 -0.03 2.89
C GLY A 57 -2.70 0.26 1.54
N TYR A 58 -2.37 -0.50 0.49
CA TYR A 58 -2.97 -0.35 -0.86
C TYR A 58 -3.93 -1.47 -1.25
N VAL A 59 -4.32 -2.34 -0.31
CA VAL A 59 -5.25 -3.44 -0.60
C VAL A 59 -6.61 -2.90 -1.02
N ASP A 60 -7.06 -1.84 -0.35
CA ASP A 60 -8.36 -1.22 -0.61
C ASP A 60 -8.46 -0.75 -2.06
N GLU A 61 -7.44 -0.02 -2.53
CA GLU A 61 -7.36 0.48 -3.89
C GLU A 61 -7.21 -0.66 -4.91
N CYS A 62 -6.46 -1.71 -4.56
CA CYS A 62 -6.32 -2.90 -5.39
C CYS A 62 -7.68 -3.64 -5.54
N CYS A 63 -8.39 -3.87 -4.45
CA CYS A 63 -9.70 -4.51 -4.45
C CYS A 63 -10.74 -3.67 -5.19
N LEU A 64 -10.69 -2.34 -5.00
CA LEU A 64 -11.55 -1.41 -5.69
C LEU A 64 -11.31 -1.45 -7.21
N SER A 65 -10.05 -1.46 -7.66
CA SER A 65 -9.72 -1.56 -9.07
C SER A 65 -10.23 -2.86 -9.70
N TYR A 66 -10.15 -3.98 -8.96
CA TYR A 66 -10.70 -5.26 -9.42
C TYR A 66 -12.22 -5.23 -9.51
N THR A 67 -12.90 -4.59 -8.55
CA THR A 67 -14.36 -4.43 -8.56
C THR A 67 -14.84 -3.65 -9.78
N PHE A 68 -14.12 -2.57 -10.13
CA PHE A 68 -14.39 -1.82 -11.37
C PHE A 68 -14.10 -2.63 -12.65
N TYR A 69 -13.01 -3.38 -12.65
CA TYR A 69 -12.63 -4.23 -13.78
C TYR A 69 -13.69 -5.32 -14.05
N LYS A 70 -14.14 -6.00 -13.00
CA LYS A 70 -15.12 -7.07 -13.12
C LYS A 70 -16.51 -6.58 -13.51
N ASN A 71 -16.85 -5.33 -13.12
CA ASN A 71 -18.14 -4.69 -13.40
C ASN A 71 -19.36 -5.61 -13.14
N ASP A 72 -19.28 -6.41 -12.07
CA ASP A 72 -20.30 -7.36 -11.68
C ASP A 72 -21.47 -6.64 -10.98
N GLN A 73 -22.70 -7.19 -11.07
CA GLN A 73 -23.87 -6.61 -10.40
C GLN A 73 -23.73 -6.61 -8.87
N ASN A 74 -22.91 -7.53 -8.32
CA ASN A 74 -22.64 -7.60 -6.88
C ASN A 74 -21.22 -7.09 -6.56
N ALA A 75 -21.12 -5.79 -6.28
CA ALA A 75 -19.88 -5.14 -5.92
C ALA A 75 -19.23 -5.72 -4.64
N TYR A 76 -20.05 -6.18 -3.66
CA TYR A 76 -19.54 -6.78 -2.43
C TYR A 76 -18.83 -8.12 -2.70
N LYS A 77 -19.43 -8.94 -3.57
CA LYS A 77 -18.80 -10.20 -3.98
C LYS A 77 -17.49 -9.95 -4.69
N SER A 78 -17.46 -9.01 -5.64
CA SER A 78 -16.23 -8.64 -6.35
C SER A 78 -15.16 -8.10 -5.42
N ALA A 79 -15.50 -7.34 -4.38
CA ALA A 79 -14.57 -6.86 -3.39
C ALA A 79 -14.01 -8.01 -2.52
N CYS A 80 -14.85 -8.94 -2.08
CA CYS A 80 -14.42 -10.14 -1.35
C CYS A 80 -13.48 -11.00 -2.20
N ASP A 81 -13.81 -11.19 -3.48
CA ASP A 81 -12.96 -11.89 -4.44
C ASP A 81 -11.60 -11.18 -4.58
N GLY A 82 -11.61 -9.85 -4.65
CA GLY A 82 -10.40 -9.04 -4.69
C GLY A 82 -9.47 -9.26 -3.50
N VAL A 83 -10.01 -9.32 -2.28
CA VAL A 83 -9.25 -9.63 -1.06
C VAL A 83 -8.65 -11.04 -1.11
N VAL A 84 -9.41 -12.02 -1.59
CA VAL A 84 -8.92 -13.40 -1.73
C VAL A 84 -7.78 -13.48 -2.74
N ILE A 85 -7.94 -12.84 -3.89
CA ILE A 85 -6.89 -12.75 -4.92
C ILE A 85 -5.62 -12.09 -4.35
N TYR A 86 -5.78 -11.01 -3.59
CA TYR A 86 -4.65 -10.34 -2.92
C TYR A 86 -3.95 -11.30 -1.97
N ALA A 87 -4.71 -12.00 -1.13
CA ALA A 87 -4.18 -12.97 -0.18
C ALA A 87 -3.47 -14.15 -0.86
N GLN A 88 -3.97 -14.63 -1.99
CA GLN A 88 -3.33 -15.71 -2.75
C GLN A 88 -2.02 -15.27 -3.40
N ASN A 89 -1.90 -14.01 -3.82
CA ASN A 89 -0.75 -13.46 -4.52
C ASN A 89 0.16 -12.58 -3.64
N TRP A 90 0.00 -12.63 -2.31
CA TRP A 90 0.68 -11.75 -1.36
C TRP A 90 2.20 -11.68 -1.55
N LYS A 91 2.87 -12.80 -1.90
CA LYS A 91 4.33 -12.83 -2.11
C LYS A 91 4.76 -11.98 -3.30
N HIS A 92 4.01 -12.05 -4.40
CA HIS A 92 4.25 -11.25 -5.60
C HIS A 92 4.02 -9.77 -5.30
N LEU A 93 2.93 -9.46 -4.61
CA LEU A 93 2.56 -8.09 -4.25
C LEU A 93 3.54 -7.49 -3.23
N LEU A 94 4.00 -8.27 -2.26
CA LEU A 94 5.03 -7.85 -1.31
C LEU A 94 6.37 -7.54 -2.00
N LYS A 95 6.77 -8.35 -2.98
CA LYS A 95 7.96 -8.06 -3.80
C LYS A 95 7.79 -6.73 -4.55
N ASN A 96 6.63 -6.51 -5.16
CA ASN A 96 6.31 -5.24 -5.84
C ASN A 96 6.34 -4.05 -4.86
N ALA A 97 5.77 -4.21 -3.66
CA ALA A 97 5.79 -3.19 -2.62
C ALA A 97 7.23 -2.87 -2.18
N ALA A 98 8.07 -3.88 -1.97
CA ALA A 98 9.47 -3.70 -1.58
C ALA A 98 10.27 -2.94 -2.66
N MET A 99 10.13 -3.33 -3.93
CA MET A 99 10.78 -2.64 -5.06
C MET A 99 10.29 -1.20 -5.20
N THR A 100 9.00 -0.98 -4.98
CA THR A 100 8.40 0.36 -5.04
C THR A 100 8.89 1.23 -3.89
N ALA A 101 8.92 0.71 -2.66
CA ALA A 101 9.44 1.40 -1.49
C ALA A 101 10.93 1.78 -1.66
N LEU A 102 11.75 0.89 -2.20
CA LEU A 102 13.14 1.19 -2.51
C LEU A 102 13.26 2.36 -3.50
N THR A 103 12.44 2.36 -4.55
CA THR A 103 12.39 3.47 -5.52
C THR A 103 11.99 4.79 -4.86
N VAL A 104 11.03 4.75 -3.92
CA VAL A 104 10.62 5.93 -3.15
C VAL A 104 11.76 6.48 -2.30
N ILE A 105 12.47 5.61 -1.57
CA ILE A 105 13.61 6.01 -0.73
C ILE A 105 14.70 6.67 -1.59
N ILE A 106 15.06 6.06 -2.72
CA ILE A 106 16.06 6.62 -3.64
C ILE A 106 15.59 7.97 -4.18
N SER A 107 14.33 8.08 -4.61
CA SER A 107 13.76 9.34 -5.11
C SER A 107 13.80 10.45 -4.07
N LEU A 108 13.46 10.14 -2.81
CA LEU A 108 13.53 11.11 -1.71
C LEU A 108 14.95 11.59 -1.45
N LEU A 109 15.93 10.68 -1.45
CA LEU A 109 17.33 11.03 -1.29
C LEU A 109 17.81 11.96 -2.41
N VAL A 110 17.47 11.63 -3.67
CA VAL A 110 17.84 12.46 -4.82
C VAL A 110 17.19 13.84 -4.75
N VAL A 111 15.89 13.91 -4.48
CA VAL A 111 15.18 15.20 -4.35
C VAL A 111 15.76 16.05 -3.22
N THR A 112 16.02 15.44 -2.05
CA THR A 112 16.61 16.14 -0.92
C THR A 112 18.02 16.67 -1.25
N LEU A 113 18.84 15.88 -1.91
CA LEU A 113 20.20 16.25 -2.29
C LEU A 113 20.19 17.41 -3.30
N VAL A 114 19.37 17.31 -4.35
CA VAL A 114 19.25 18.36 -5.36
C VAL A 114 18.73 19.66 -4.73
N ALA A 115 17.69 19.59 -3.91
CA ALA A 115 17.14 20.73 -3.20
C ALA A 115 18.19 21.37 -2.25
N PHE A 116 18.97 20.53 -1.55
CA PHE A 116 20.02 21.01 -0.65
C PHE A 116 21.15 21.74 -1.40
N ILE A 117 21.53 21.25 -2.57
CA ILE A 117 22.53 21.95 -3.42
C ILE A 117 21.99 23.32 -3.84
N ILE A 118 20.73 23.39 -4.29
CA ILE A 118 20.11 24.64 -4.75
C ILE A 118 19.95 25.63 -3.59
N PHE A 119 19.30 25.24 -2.50
CA PHE A 119 19.08 26.11 -1.35
C PHE A 119 20.38 26.45 -0.62
N GLY A 120 21.29 25.47 -0.49
CA GLY A 120 22.59 25.69 0.14
C GLY A 120 23.45 26.70 -0.62
N GLY A 121 23.46 26.60 -1.95
CA GLY A 121 24.14 27.59 -2.81
C GLY A 121 23.54 28.99 -2.67
N MET A 122 22.22 29.11 -2.73
CA MET A 122 21.49 30.36 -2.61
C MET A 122 21.70 31.01 -1.22
N PHE A 123 21.55 30.22 -0.14
CA PHE A 123 21.71 30.78 1.22
C PHE A 123 23.14 31.10 1.59
N ARG A 124 24.12 30.42 1.02
CA ARG A 124 25.52 30.79 1.17
C ARG A 124 25.81 32.19 0.60
N LEU A 125 25.15 32.52 -0.53
CA LEU A 125 25.26 33.88 -1.11
C LEU A 125 24.60 34.95 -0.23
N LEU A 126 23.56 34.58 0.52
CA LEU A 126 22.83 35.46 1.43
C LEU A 126 23.44 35.52 2.84
N GLY A 127 24.50 34.77 3.12
CA GLY A 127 25.12 34.69 4.44
C GLY A 127 24.29 33.91 5.47
N TRP A 128 23.32 33.12 5.04
CA TRP A 128 22.45 32.33 5.91
C TRP A 128 23.05 30.95 6.24
N SER A 129 22.57 30.38 7.37
CA SER A 129 23.08 29.10 7.86
C SER A 129 22.65 27.94 6.94
N GLY A 130 23.58 27.02 6.64
CA GLY A 130 23.34 25.81 5.88
C GLY A 130 22.31 24.87 6.53
N PHE A 131 22.07 25.00 7.83
CA PHE A 131 21.04 24.25 8.55
C PHE A 131 19.62 24.62 8.07
N VAL A 132 19.36 25.90 7.80
CA VAL A 132 18.08 26.35 7.25
C VAL A 132 17.86 25.77 5.84
N ALA A 133 18.91 25.76 5.01
CA ALA A 133 18.84 25.12 3.69
C ALA A 133 18.50 23.64 3.78
N PHE A 134 19.07 22.91 4.74
CA PHE A 134 18.78 21.48 4.94
C PHE A 134 17.34 21.24 5.33
N ILE A 135 16.79 22.02 6.30
CA ILE A 135 15.38 21.87 6.71
C ILE A 135 14.43 22.15 5.55
N LEU A 136 14.68 23.23 4.78
CA LEU A 136 13.85 23.55 3.62
C LEU A 136 13.91 22.48 2.53
N SER A 137 15.07 21.86 2.33
CA SER A 137 15.24 20.75 1.40
C SER A 137 14.45 19.53 1.82
N LEU A 138 14.43 19.20 3.11
CA LEU A 138 13.58 18.12 3.65
C LEU A 138 12.10 18.44 3.48
N MET A 139 11.67 19.67 3.79
CA MET A 139 10.26 20.06 3.61
C MET A 139 9.85 19.95 2.14
N LEU A 140 10.69 20.41 1.20
CA LEU A 140 10.41 20.26 -0.22
C LEU A 140 10.32 18.79 -0.65
N ALA A 141 11.25 17.95 -0.18
CA ALA A 141 11.22 16.52 -0.48
C ALA A 141 9.93 15.84 0.02
N TRP A 142 9.45 16.23 1.21
CA TRP A 142 8.18 15.77 1.74
C TRP A 142 6.99 16.23 0.90
N MET A 143 6.97 17.48 0.46
CA MET A 143 5.91 17.99 -0.41
C MET A 143 5.89 17.23 -1.75
N VAL A 144 7.05 17.00 -2.36
CA VAL A 144 7.18 16.21 -3.59
C VAL A 144 6.70 14.77 -3.37
N LYS A 145 7.04 14.18 -2.22
CA LYS A 145 6.57 12.84 -1.85
C LYS A 145 5.04 12.77 -1.86
N PHE A 146 4.37 13.62 -1.11
CA PHE A 146 2.91 13.60 -1.02
C PHE A 146 2.23 13.93 -2.34
N ALA A 147 2.76 14.88 -3.11
CA ALA A 147 2.12 15.31 -4.34
C ALA A 147 2.27 14.30 -5.49
N PHE A 148 3.42 13.65 -5.60
CA PHE A 148 3.75 12.85 -6.78
C PHE A 148 4.09 11.41 -6.44
N ILE A 149 4.94 11.17 -5.43
CA ILE A 149 5.50 9.84 -5.17
C ILE A 149 4.42 8.90 -4.62
N ASP A 150 3.60 9.36 -3.68
CA ASP A 150 2.55 8.52 -3.07
C ASP A 150 1.47 8.15 -4.11
N SER A 151 1.08 9.08 -4.97
CA SER A 151 0.13 8.81 -6.07
C SER A 151 0.69 7.81 -7.09
N TRP A 152 1.97 7.96 -7.45
CA TRP A 152 2.64 7.03 -8.35
C TRP A 152 2.76 5.63 -7.73
N MET A 153 3.05 5.55 -6.44
CA MET A 153 3.16 4.29 -5.69
C MET A 153 1.82 3.54 -5.69
N MET A 154 0.72 4.26 -5.44
CA MET A 154 -0.63 3.71 -5.49
C MET A 154 -0.93 3.10 -6.86
N VAL A 155 -0.71 3.85 -7.94
CA VAL A 155 -0.95 3.37 -9.32
C VAL A 155 -0.09 2.15 -9.64
N LYS A 156 1.17 2.14 -9.21
CA LYS A 156 2.09 1.02 -9.44
C LYS A 156 1.65 -0.24 -8.68
N MET A 157 1.16 -0.10 -7.45
CA MET A 157 0.62 -1.22 -6.67
C MET A 157 -0.65 -1.78 -7.30
N MET A 158 -1.59 -0.92 -7.71
CA MET A 158 -2.79 -1.32 -8.44
C MET A 158 -2.45 -2.04 -9.75
N HIS A 159 -1.49 -1.50 -10.52
CA HIS A 159 -1.04 -2.14 -11.76
C HIS A 159 -0.44 -3.54 -11.50
N GLY A 160 0.46 -3.67 -10.52
CA GLY A 160 1.04 -4.96 -10.16
C GLY A 160 0.01 -5.99 -9.69
N TYR A 161 -1.02 -5.54 -8.98
CA TYR A 161 -2.15 -6.37 -8.59
C TYR A 161 -2.98 -6.80 -9.81
N MET A 162 -3.33 -5.86 -10.71
CA MET A 162 -4.12 -6.15 -11.90
C MET A 162 -3.41 -7.02 -12.94
N GLN A 163 -2.08 -7.15 -12.87
CA GLN A 163 -1.34 -8.11 -13.70
C GLN A 163 -1.66 -9.57 -13.33
N VAL A 164 -1.94 -9.83 -12.05
CA VAL A 164 -2.19 -11.20 -11.56
C VAL A 164 -3.68 -11.48 -11.32
N ALA A 165 -4.47 -10.46 -11.01
CA ALA A 165 -5.86 -10.62 -10.62
C ALA A 165 -6.73 -11.33 -11.67
N PRO A 166 -6.68 -10.98 -12.99
CA PRO A 166 -7.54 -11.62 -13.99
C PRO A 166 -7.23 -13.11 -14.22
N SER A 167 -5.98 -13.54 -13.96
CA SER A 167 -5.53 -14.92 -14.15
C SER A 167 -5.62 -15.78 -12.91
N THR A 168 -5.93 -15.19 -11.74
CA THR A 168 -5.98 -15.91 -10.47
C THR A 168 -7.34 -16.62 -10.32
N VAL A 169 -7.29 -17.93 -10.13
CA VAL A 169 -8.48 -18.72 -9.77
C VAL A 169 -8.78 -18.52 -8.29
N ILE A 170 -10.00 -18.08 -8.00
CA ILE A 170 -10.47 -17.86 -6.62
C ILE A 170 -10.71 -19.20 -5.97
N THR A 171 -9.94 -19.52 -4.92
CA THR A 171 -10.01 -20.82 -4.23
C THR A 171 -10.92 -20.79 -3.00
N PHE A 172 -11.37 -19.61 -2.58
CA PHE A 172 -12.13 -19.45 -1.34
C PHE A 172 -13.24 -18.41 -1.53
N ASP A 173 -14.48 -18.82 -1.27
CA ASP A 173 -15.66 -17.94 -1.30
C ASP A 173 -15.78 -17.19 0.03
N LEU A 174 -15.13 -16.03 0.11
CA LEU A 174 -15.19 -15.16 1.27
C LEU A 174 -16.56 -14.52 1.44
N TYR A 175 -17.23 -14.19 0.33
CA TYR A 175 -18.54 -13.55 0.36
C TYR A 175 -19.60 -14.43 1.03
N THR A 176 -19.73 -15.71 0.63
CA THR A 176 -20.68 -16.65 1.23
C THR A 176 -20.37 -16.87 2.72
N LYS A 177 -19.11 -16.89 3.11
CA LYS A 177 -18.75 -17.00 4.53
C LYS A 177 -19.15 -15.77 5.34
N LEU A 178 -18.91 -14.57 4.82
CA LEU A 178 -19.27 -13.33 5.52
C LEU A 178 -20.79 -13.14 5.59
N SER A 179 -21.53 -13.45 4.53
CA SER A 179 -22.98 -13.37 4.52
C SER A 179 -23.64 -14.35 5.51
N GLY A 180 -23.00 -15.48 5.80
CA GLY A 180 -23.43 -16.42 6.84
C GLY A 180 -23.25 -15.92 8.28
N PHE A 181 -22.37 -14.91 8.51
CA PHE A 181 -22.14 -14.33 9.83
C PHE A 181 -22.93 -13.04 10.10
N SER A 182 -23.48 -12.42 9.08
CA SER A 182 -24.21 -11.16 9.21
C SER A 182 -25.44 -11.16 8.32
N SER A 183 -26.62 -10.98 8.93
CA SER A 183 -27.89 -10.81 8.21
C SER A 183 -28.00 -9.46 7.47
N SER A 184 -26.95 -8.64 7.49
CA SER A 184 -26.89 -7.29 6.89
C SER A 184 -26.09 -7.25 5.58
N PHE A 185 -25.72 -8.42 5.06
CA PHE A 185 -25.05 -8.57 3.75
C PHE A 185 -26.05 -8.88 2.66
#